data_3701097621829379186ab351431614b3
#
_entry.id   3701097621829379186ab351431614b3
#
_cell.length_a   1.000
_cell.length_b   1.000
_cell.length_c   1.000
_cell.angle_alpha   90.00
_cell.angle_beta   90.00
_cell.angle_gamma   90.00
#
_symmetry.space_group_name_H-M   'P 1'
#
loop_
_entity.id
_entity.type
_entity.pdbx_description
1 polymer ?
#
loop_
_entity_poly.entity_id
_entity_poly.type
_entity_poly.pdbx_seq_one_letter_code
_entity_poly.pdbx_strand_id
1 'polypeptide(L)'
;GRFIPEIVEVLKDRRPEGTVPYRLPDHCPVCGAPVVRDEDGAHIRCTGAECPAQRLRHLVHFASRDAMDIEGLGPAVVESLVGAGMVQGPGDLYHLDGEEVAKLERMGKKSAENLLAAIEKSKSNDLSRLLFAFGIRQVGQKAAKVLAARFGSLDALMAAGEEELTAVPDIGGITAQSLISWFQSPQQPAPDRDAAGGGGQPGEP
;
A
#
# COMPACT_ATOMS: atom_id res chain seq x y z
N GLY A 1 -10.91 -25.25 -6.74
CA GLY A 1 -10.25 -24.67 -7.92
C GLY A 1 -10.95 -23.39 -8.34
N ARG A 2 -10.19 -22.34 -8.63
CA ARG A 2 -10.71 -21.08 -9.12
C ARG A 2 -10.83 -21.19 -10.64
N PHE A 3 -12.04 -21.16 -11.17
CA PHE A 3 -12.24 -21.09 -12.62
C PHE A 3 -12.08 -19.63 -13.06
N ILE A 4 -11.17 -19.39 -13.97
CA ILE A 4 -11.00 -18.07 -14.63
C ILE A 4 -11.69 -18.20 -15.99
N PRO A 5 -12.80 -17.48 -16.21
CA PRO A 5 -13.47 -17.52 -17.52
C PRO A 5 -12.60 -16.83 -18.56
N GLU A 6 -12.53 -17.44 -19.74
CA GLU A 6 -11.81 -16.89 -20.90
C GLU A 6 -12.79 -16.73 -22.06
N ILE A 7 -12.62 -15.62 -22.81
CA ILE A 7 -13.39 -15.39 -24.03
C ILE A 7 -12.71 -16.19 -25.17
N VAL A 8 -13.35 -17.27 -25.59
CA VAL A 8 -12.82 -18.13 -26.65
C VAL A 8 -13.09 -17.55 -28.02
N GLU A 9 -14.26 -16.94 -28.23
CA GLU A 9 -14.68 -16.41 -29.52
C GLU A 9 -15.61 -15.19 -29.37
N VAL A 10 -15.52 -14.26 -30.30
CA VAL A 10 -16.42 -13.11 -30.41
C VAL A 10 -17.37 -13.32 -31.57
N LEU A 11 -18.67 -13.48 -31.29
CA LEU A 11 -19.71 -13.67 -32.31
C LEU A 11 -20.05 -12.35 -32.98
N LYS A 12 -19.28 -11.95 -33.98
CA LYS A 12 -19.41 -10.66 -34.68
C LYS A 12 -20.77 -10.51 -35.34
N ASP A 13 -21.33 -11.58 -35.85
CA ASP A 13 -22.63 -11.61 -36.54
C ASP A 13 -23.84 -11.32 -35.63
N ARG A 14 -23.66 -11.46 -34.31
CA ARG A 14 -24.66 -11.15 -33.28
C ARG A 14 -24.50 -9.77 -32.68
N ARG A 15 -23.54 -8.98 -33.16
CA ARG A 15 -23.31 -7.63 -32.66
C ARG A 15 -24.42 -6.70 -33.13
N PRO A 16 -25.13 -5.98 -32.22
CA PRO A 16 -26.15 -5.00 -32.62
C PRO A 16 -25.56 -3.92 -33.54
N GLU A 17 -26.38 -3.44 -34.48
CA GLU A 17 -26.01 -2.31 -35.32
C GLU A 17 -25.73 -1.07 -34.46
N GLY A 18 -24.73 -0.28 -34.86
CA GLY A 18 -24.34 0.93 -34.10
C GLY A 18 -23.46 0.68 -32.88
N THR A 19 -23.08 -0.58 -32.60
CA THR A 19 -22.14 -0.89 -31.52
C THR A 19 -20.78 -0.27 -31.79
N VAL A 20 -20.33 0.61 -30.90
CA VAL A 20 -18.98 1.20 -30.95
C VAL A 20 -18.06 0.53 -29.92
N PRO A 21 -16.75 0.45 -30.17
CA PRO A 21 -15.79 -0.05 -29.20
C PRO A 21 -15.85 0.78 -27.90
N TYR A 22 -15.90 0.09 -26.76
CA TYR A 22 -15.80 0.76 -25.48
C TYR A 22 -14.40 1.39 -25.32
N ARG A 23 -14.38 2.65 -24.92
CA ARG A 23 -13.16 3.37 -24.58
C ARG A 23 -13.12 3.58 -23.08
N LEU A 24 -12.00 3.20 -22.48
CA LEU A 24 -11.75 3.51 -21.07
C LEU A 24 -11.59 5.03 -20.91
N PRO A 25 -12.00 5.59 -19.76
CA PRO A 25 -11.85 7.02 -19.50
C PRO A 25 -10.39 7.45 -19.56
N ASP A 26 -10.14 8.65 -20.09
CA ASP A 26 -8.80 9.27 -20.09
C ASP A 26 -8.49 9.97 -18.75
N HIS A 27 -9.51 10.10 -17.90
CA HIS A 27 -9.40 10.72 -16.58
C HIS A 27 -10.00 9.83 -15.50
N CYS A 28 -9.45 9.93 -14.31
CA CYS A 28 -9.94 9.18 -13.15
C CYS A 28 -11.36 9.63 -12.78
N PRO A 29 -12.34 8.72 -12.67
CA PRO A 29 -13.71 9.09 -12.32
C PRO A 29 -13.88 9.61 -10.89
N VAL A 30 -12.87 9.41 -10.01
CA VAL A 30 -12.94 9.82 -8.61
C VAL A 30 -12.30 11.19 -8.38
N CYS A 31 -11.13 11.45 -8.96
CA CYS A 31 -10.39 12.69 -8.69
C CYS A 31 -10.18 13.57 -9.93
N GLY A 32 -10.59 13.13 -11.12
CA GLY A 32 -10.42 13.89 -12.37
C GLY A 32 -9.00 13.95 -12.91
N ALA A 33 -8.01 13.38 -12.23
CA ALA A 33 -6.63 13.38 -12.72
C ALA A 33 -6.49 12.50 -13.98
N PRO A 34 -5.54 12.78 -14.88
CA PRO A 34 -5.25 11.93 -16.02
C PRO A 34 -4.96 10.49 -15.60
N VAL A 35 -5.27 9.55 -16.47
CA VAL A 35 -4.86 8.16 -16.29
C VAL A 35 -3.77 7.81 -17.27
N VAL A 36 -2.87 6.92 -16.88
CA VAL A 36 -1.81 6.39 -17.72
C VAL A 36 -1.96 4.89 -17.87
N ARG A 37 -1.59 4.39 -19.05
CA ARG A 37 -1.54 2.97 -19.32
C ARG A 37 -0.15 2.45 -18.98
N ASP A 38 -0.08 1.34 -18.26
CA ASP A 38 1.20 0.68 -17.99
C ASP A 38 1.87 0.23 -19.30
N GLU A 39 3.18 0.06 -19.31
CA GLU A 39 3.95 -0.32 -20.50
C GLU A 39 3.52 -1.67 -21.10
N ASP A 40 3.08 -2.60 -20.25
CA ASP A 40 2.48 -3.87 -20.67
C ASP A 40 1.08 -3.71 -21.26
N GLY A 41 0.50 -2.52 -21.20
CA GLY A 41 -0.82 -2.18 -21.71
C GLY A 41 -2.00 -2.82 -20.98
N ALA A 42 -1.75 -3.64 -19.96
CA ALA A 42 -2.78 -4.39 -19.26
C ALA A 42 -3.59 -3.55 -18.26
N HIS A 43 -2.97 -2.53 -17.66
CA HIS A 43 -3.58 -1.72 -16.60
C HIS A 43 -3.61 -0.25 -16.96
N ILE A 44 -4.69 0.42 -16.53
CA ILE A 44 -4.83 1.87 -16.57
C ILE A 44 -4.86 2.38 -15.13
N ARG A 45 -4.04 3.39 -14.84
CA ARG A 45 -3.85 3.90 -13.48
C ARG A 45 -4.04 5.40 -13.42
N CYS A 46 -4.68 5.84 -12.36
CA CYS A 46 -4.78 7.25 -12.03
C CYS A 46 -3.41 7.80 -11.59
N THR A 47 -3.04 8.98 -12.11
CA THR A 47 -1.82 9.69 -11.73
C THR A 47 -2.01 10.68 -10.59
N GLY A 48 -3.26 10.83 -10.10
CA GLY A 48 -3.57 11.75 -9.02
C GLY A 48 -2.98 11.28 -7.69
N ALA A 49 -2.01 12.03 -7.18
CA ALA A 49 -1.34 11.74 -5.91
C ALA A 49 -2.32 11.77 -4.72
N GLU A 50 -3.23 12.74 -4.76
CA GLU A 50 -4.26 12.96 -3.73
C GLU A 50 -5.57 12.21 -4.01
N CYS A 51 -5.55 11.19 -4.88
CA CYS A 51 -6.76 10.46 -5.24
C CYS A 51 -7.32 9.70 -4.02
N PRO A 52 -8.56 10.01 -3.57
CA PRO A 52 -9.15 9.36 -2.40
C PRO A 52 -9.27 7.84 -2.54
N ALA A 53 -9.56 7.36 -3.75
CA ALA A 53 -9.66 5.92 -4.01
C ALA A 53 -8.31 5.20 -3.89
N GLN A 54 -7.21 5.85 -4.29
CA GLN A 54 -5.87 5.28 -4.11
C GLN A 54 -5.45 5.30 -2.65
N ARG A 55 -5.70 6.40 -1.95
CA ARG A 55 -5.43 6.55 -0.52
C ARG A 55 -6.14 5.46 0.29
N LEU A 56 -7.43 5.29 0.06
CA LEU A 56 -8.22 4.25 0.74
C LEU A 56 -7.65 2.85 0.50
N ARG A 57 -7.36 2.53 -0.76
CA ARG A 57 -6.80 1.22 -1.14
C ARG A 57 -5.43 0.98 -0.53
N HIS A 58 -4.59 2.02 -0.47
CA HIS A 58 -3.27 1.94 0.13
C HIS A 58 -3.34 1.66 1.64
N LEU A 59 -4.22 2.37 2.37
CA LEU A 59 -4.45 2.13 3.79
C LEU A 59 -5.01 0.73 4.09
N VAL A 60 -5.95 0.25 3.27
CA VAL A 60 -6.47 -1.12 3.38
C VAL A 60 -5.38 -2.16 3.14
N HIS A 61 -4.50 -1.93 2.15
CA HIS A 61 -3.35 -2.79 1.91
C HIS A 61 -2.37 -2.77 3.09
N PHE A 62 -2.03 -1.58 3.60
CA PHE A 62 -1.14 -1.41 4.75
C PHE A 62 -1.63 -2.17 5.98
N ALA A 63 -2.93 -2.13 6.26
CA ALA A 63 -3.55 -2.82 7.38
C ALA A 63 -3.73 -4.33 7.18
N SER A 64 -3.57 -4.83 5.96
CA SER A 64 -3.88 -6.24 5.62
C SER A 64 -3.04 -7.23 6.40
N ARG A 65 -3.55 -8.48 6.50
CA ARG A 65 -2.92 -9.58 7.23
C ARG A 65 -1.49 -9.87 6.78
N ASP A 66 -1.23 -9.76 5.49
CA ASP A 66 0.10 -10.03 4.92
C ASP A 66 1.07 -8.85 5.07
N ALA A 67 0.55 -7.66 5.40
CA ALA A 67 1.29 -6.44 5.66
C ALA A 67 1.42 -6.20 7.17
N MET A 68 0.89 -5.10 7.70
CA MET A 68 1.03 -4.75 9.13
C MET A 68 0.06 -5.51 10.05
N ASP A 69 -0.90 -6.26 9.52
CA ASP A 69 -1.84 -7.12 10.26
C ASP A 69 -2.58 -6.37 11.39
N ILE A 70 -3.15 -5.22 11.04
CA ILE A 70 -3.90 -4.40 11.99
C ILE A 70 -5.33 -4.90 12.05
N GLU A 71 -5.62 -5.76 13.03
CA GLU A 71 -6.94 -6.31 13.25
C GLU A 71 -7.95 -5.20 13.59
N GLY A 72 -9.14 -5.30 12.99
CA GLY A 72 -10.19 -4.29 13.16
C GLY A 72 -10.11 -3.12 12.15
N LEU A 73 -9.00 -2.94 11.44
CA LEU A 73 -8.84 -1.90 10.43
C LEU A 73 -9.25 -2.40 9.03
N GLY A 74 -10.51 -2.81 8.90
CA GLY A 74 -11.09 -3.21 7.61
C GLY A 74 -11.48 -2.02 6.74
N PRO A 75 -11.89 -2.26 5.47
CA PRO A 75 -12.21 -1.20 4.50
C PRO A 75 -13.21 -0.16 5.02
N ALA A 76 -14.27 -0.59 5.71
CA ALA A 76 -15.28 0.32 6.24
C ALA A 76 -14.74 1.25 7.34
N VAL A 77 -13.86 0.74 8.21
CA VAL A 77 -13.22 1.55 9.27
C VAL A 77 -12.21 2.52 8.66
N VAL A 78 -11.43 2.08 7.68
CA VAL A 78 -10.50 2.96 6.94
C VAL A 78 -11.28 4.08 6.25
N GLU A 79 -12.40 3.76 5.59
CA GLU A 79 -13.26 4.75 4.94
C GLU A 79 -13.82 5.77 5.93
N SER A 80 -14.25 5.33 7.13
CA SER A 80 -14.73 6.21 8.20
C SER A 80 -13.64 7.14 8.73
N LEU A 81 -12.43 6.60 8.96
CA LEU A 81 -11.28 7.39 9.44
C LEU A 81 -10.83 8.44 8.39
N VAL A 82 -10.76 8.06 7.14
CA VAL A 82 -10.41 8.97 6.03
C VAL A 82 -11.52 10.01 5.83
N GLY A 83 -12.78 9.61 5.86
CA GLY A 83 -13.94 10.50 5.72
C GLY A 83 -14.05 11.53 6.85
N ALA A 84 -13.65 11.16 8.06
CA ALA A 84 -13.57 12.06 9.21
C ALA A 84 -12.32 12.97 9.20
N GLY A 85 -11.41 12.80 8.22
CA GLY A 85 -10.17 13.56 8.14
C GLY A 85 -9.11 13.18 9.17
N MET A 86 -9.31 12.07 9.89
CA MET A 86 -8.40 11.61 10.96
C MET A 86 -7.14 10.95 10.41
N VAL A 87 -7.23 10.38 9.20
CA VAL A 87 -6.14 9.65 8.55
C VAL A 87 -6.01 10.08 7.09
N GLN A 88 -4.83 10.50 6.69
CA GLN A 88 -4.46 10.79 5.31
C GLN A 88 -3.42 9.81 4.76
N GLY A 89 -2.63 9.21 5.63
CA GLY A 89 -1.60 8.23 5.31
C GLY A 89 -1.39 7.22 6.41
N PRO A 90 -0.55 6.19 6.19
CA PRO A 90 -0.29 5.14 7.18
C PRO A 90 0.28 5.64 8.50
N GLY A 91 1.09 6.72 8.48
CA GLY A 91 1.69 7.31 9.69
C GLY A 91 0.65 7.83 10.66
N ASP A 92 -0.44 8.43 10.15
CA ASP A 92 -1.49 9.00 11.00
C ASP A 92 -2.20 7.93 11.85
N LEU A 93 -2.17 6.67 11.43
CA LEU A 93 -2.74 5.55 12.19
C LEU A 93 -2.12 5.43 13.58
N TYR A 94 -0.84 5.75 13.72
CA TYR A 94 -0.09 5.64 14.98
C TYR A 94 -0.29 6.83 15.92
N HIS A 95 -1.01 7.86 15.47
CA HIS A 95 -1.33 9.08 16.23
C HIS A 95 -2.83 9.25 16.51
N LEU A 96 -3.63 8.20 16.27
CA LEU A 96 -5.07 8.22 16.48
C LEU A 96 -5.44 8.39 17.95
N ASP A 97 -6.38 9.29 18.22
CA ASP A 97 -7.00 9.45 19.54
C ASP A 97 -8.17 8.48 19.72
N GLY A 98 -8.14 7.70 20.80
CA GLY A 98 -9.15 6.68 21.08
C GLY A 98 -10.55 7.23 21.34
N GLU A 99 -10.66 8.42 21.93
CA GLU A 99 -11.95 9.04 22.20
C GLU A 99 -12.58 9.54 20.91
N GLU A 100 -11.79 10.07 20.00
CA GLU A 100 -12.26 10.51 18.68
C GLU A 100 -12.65 9.29 17.80
N VAL A 101 -11.85 8.23 17.81
CA VAL A 101 -12.17 6.99 17.09
C VAL A 101 -13.46 6.36 17.59
N ALA A 102 -13.72 6.39 18.90
CA ALA A 102 -14.94 5.85 19.49
C ALA A 102 -16.22 6.61 19.10
N LYS A 103 -16.10 7.86 18.61
CA LYS A 103 -17.23 8.67 18.12
C LYS A 103 -17.64 8.36 16.70
N LEU A 104 -16.80 7.63 15.96
CA LEU A 104 -17.12 7.26 14.56
C LEU A 104 -18.35 6.35 14.50
N GLU A 105 -19.11 6.49 13.44
CA GLU A 105 -20.29 5.65 13.19
C GLU A 105 -19.90 4.17 13.21
N ARG A 106 -20.67 3.35 13.92
CA ARG A 106 -20.45 1.91 14.09
C ARG A 106 -19.17 1.54 14.90
N MET A 107 -18.51 2.54 15.50
CA MET A 107 -17.35 2.35 16.36
C MET A 107 -17.77 2.62 17.80
N GLY A 108 -17.65 1.64 18.68
CA GLY A 108 -17.86 1.85 20.11
C GLY A 108 -16.52 1.90 20.84
N LYS A 109 -16.55 2.29 22.12
CA LYS A 109 -15.35 2.40 22.97
C LYS A 109 -14.48 1.13 22.91
N LYS A 110 -15.10 -0.05 23.05
CA LYS A 110 -14.38 -1.33 23.00
C LYS A 110 -13.71 -1.60 21.66
N SER A 111 -14.39 -1.27 20.56
CA SER A 111 -13.82 -1.43 19.21
C SER A 111 -12.66 -0.48 18.97
N ALA A 112 -12.75 0.76 19.44
CA ALA A 112 -11.66 1.73 19.39
C ALA A 112 -10.44 1.27 20.20
N GLU A 113 -10.65 0.80 21.44
CA GLU A 113 -9.59 0.24 22.29
C GLU A 113 -8.88 -0.95 21.60
N ASN A 114 -9.65 -1.88 21.03
CA ASN A 114 -9.09 -3.03 20.33
C ASN A 114 -8.29 -2.61 19.08
N LEU A 115 -8.81 -1.64 18.30
CA LEU A 115 -8.12 -1.13 17.13
C LEU A 115 -6.79 -0.47 17.52
N LEU A 116 -6.78 0.39 18.53
CA LEU A 116 -5.55 1.04 19.00
C LEU A 116 -4.54 0.02 19.54
N ALA A 117 -4.99 -1.01 20.24
CA ALA A 117 -4.13 -2.09 20.69
C ALA A 117 -3.53 -2.88 19.50
N ALA A 118 -4.30 -3.10 18.43
CA ALA A 118 -3.79 -3.75 17.22
C ALA A 118 -2.78 -2.87 16.48
N ILE A 119 -3.00 -1.55 16.42
CA ILE A 119 -2.06 -0.58 15.84
C ILE A 119 -0.75 -0.59 16.66
N GLU A 120 -0.84 -0.51 17.98
CA GLU A 120 0.36 -0.55 18.86
C GLU A 120 1.13 -1.86 18.66
N LYS A 121 0.44 -2.99 18.65
CA LYS A 121 1.04 -4.30 18.37
C LYS A 121 1.77 -4.33 17.03
N SER A 122 1.25 -3.65 16.01
CA SER A 122 1.86 -3.65 14.67
C SER A 122 3.25 -3.01 14.62
N LYS A 123 3.59 -2.14 15.59
CA LYS A 123 4.94 -1.55 15.72
C LYS A 123 6.03 -2.60 15.96
N SER A 124 5.69 -3.78 16.46
CA SER A 124 6.62 -4.90 16.66
C SER A 124 6.82 -5.75 15.40
N ASN A 125 6.16 -5.46 14.29
CA ASN A 125 6.35 -6.17 13.04
C ASN A 125 7.77 -5.93 12.48
N ASP A 126 8.29 -6.93 11.79
CA ASP A 126 9.60 -6.84 11.16
C ASP A 126 9.61 -5.90 9.94
N LEU A 127 10.82 -5.46 9.56
CA LEU A 127 11.03 -4.56 8.43
C LEU A 127 10.45 -5.10 7.12
N SER A 128 10.45 -6.42 6.92
CA SER A 128 9.93 -6.99 5.67
C SER A 128 8.43 -6.79 5.51
N ARG A 129 7.69 -6.85 6.61
CA ARG A 129 6.25 -6.58 6.62
C ARG A 129 5.96 -5.11 6.35
N LEU A 130 6.74 -4.21 6.94
CA LEU A 130 6.62 -2.77 6.71
C LEU A 130 6.91 -2.41 5.25
N LEU A 131 7.97 -2.95 4.67
CA LEU A 131 8.32 -2.73 3.25
C LEU A 131 7.21 -3.22 2.31
N PHE A 132 6.64 -4.39 2.60
CA PHE A 132 5.49 -4.88 1.84
C PHE A 132 4.25 -4.00 2.04
N ALA A 133 4.02 -3.53 3.27
CA ALA A 133 2.89 -2.67 3.61
C ALA A 133 2.92 -1.31 2.89
N PHE A 134 4.09 -0.77 2.59
CA PHE A 134 4.23 0.45 1.79
C PHE A 134 3.67 0.32 0.37
N GLY A 135 3.48 -0.90 -0.12
CA GLY A 135 2.89 -1.13 -1.45
C GLY A 135 3.75 -0.59 -2.59
N ILE A 136 5.07 -0.53 -2.39
CA ILE A 136 6.04 -0.06 -3.39
C ILE A 136 5.93 -0.94 -4.63
N ARG A 137 5.83 -0.32 -5.79
CA ARG A 137 5.73 -1.05 -7.05
C ARG A 137 6.93 -2.00 -7.23
N GLN A 138 6.70 -3.22 -7.69
CA GLN A 138 7.70 -4.30 -7.85
C GLN A 138 8.27 -4.85 -6.53
N VAL A 139 7.85 -4.35 -5.38
CA VAL A 139 8.26 -4.86 -4.08
C VAL A 139 7.16 -5.73 -3.49
N GLY A 140 7.17 -7.00 -3.83
CA GLY A 140 6.31 -8.03 -3.20
C GLY A 140 6.92 -8.57 -1.91
N GLN A 141 6.23 -9.50 -1.25
CA GLN A 141 6.68 -10.12 0.01
C GLN A 141 8.10 -10.70 -0.08
N LYS A 142 8.45 -11.36 -1.21
CA LYS A 142 9.78 -11.96 -1.40
C LYS A 142 10.86 -10.89 -1.44
N ALA A 143 10.68 -9.86 -2.27
CA ALA A 143 11.62 -8.75 -2.36
C ALA A 143 11.77 -8.02 -1.02
N ALA A 144 10.65 -7.76 -0.32
CA ALA A 144 10.66 -7.14 1.00
C ALA A 144 11.49 -7.93 2.02
N LYS A 145 11.38 -9.27 2.04
CA LYS A 145 12.17 -10.14 2.93
C LYS A 145 13.66 -10.08 2.63
N VAL A 146 14.04 -10.15 1.36
CA VAL A 146 15.44 -10.11 0.94
C VAL A 146 16.08 -8.76 1.26
N LEU A 147 15.35 -7.65 0.99
CA LEU A 147 15.78 -6.30 1.33
C LEU A 147 15.92 -6.11 2.85
N ALA A 148 14.95 -6.55 3.63
CA ALA A 148 15.00 -6.46 5.08
C ALA A 148 16.18 -7.24 5.67
N ALA A 149 16.45 -8.45 5.18
CA ALA A 149 17.58 -9.28 5.61
C ALA A 149 18.94 -8.62 5.25
N ARG A 150 19.04 -7.95 4.10
CA ARG A 150 20.27 -7.32 3.63
C ARG A 150 20.61 -6.02 4.35
N PHE A 151 19.62 -5.16 4.56
CA PHE A 151 19.82 -3.81 5.09
C PHE A 151 19.55 -3.68 6.59
N GLY A 152 18.71 -4.54 7.16
CA GLY A 152 18.43 -4.60 8.60
C GLY A 152 17.58 -3.44 9.15
N SER A 153 17.66 -2.26 8.55
CA SER A 153 16.88 -1.08 8.95
C SER A 153 16.37 -0.29 7.76
N LEU A 154 15.31 0.48 8.00
CA LEU A 154 14.74 1.35 6.98
C LEU A 154 15.71 2.46 6.58
N ASP A 155 16.41 3.04 7.55
CA ASP A 155 17.41 4.10 7.30
C ASP A 155 18.54 3.61 6.40
N ALA A 156 19.06 2.40 6.64
CA ALA A 156 20.09 1.79 5.79
C ALA A 156 19.57 1.54 4.37
N LEU A 157 18.32 1.08 4.23
CA LEU A 157 17.71 0.87 2.92
C LEU A 157 17.48 2.20 2.17
N MET A 158 17.06 3.25 2.87
CA MET A 158 16.86 4.59 2.29
C MET A 158 18.17 5.24 1.83
N ALA A 159 19.27 4.94 2.51
CA ALA A 159 20.61 5.44 2.16
C ALA A 159 21.26 4.66 1.02
N ALA A 160 20.75 3.47 0.69
CA ALA A 160 21.34 2.59 -0.32
C ALA A 160 21.18 3.17 -1.74
N GLY A 161 22.25 3.11 -2.51
CA GLY A 161 22.27 3.45 -3.93
C GLY A 161 21.78 2.32 -4.83
N GLU A 162 21.55 2.65 -6.12
CA GLU A 162 21.07 1.66 -7.11
C GLU A 162 22.01 0.45 -7.23
N GLU A 163 23.31 0.65 -7.18
CA GLU A 163 24.30 -0.43 -7.25
C GLU A 163 24.19 -1.39 -6.06
N GLU A 164 24.00 -0.88 -4.85
CA GLU A 164 23.83 -1.69 -3.64
C GLU A 164 22.50 -2.46 -3.67
N LEU A 165 21.43 -1.83 -4.15
CA LEU A 165 20.13 -2.47 -4.28
C LEU A 165 20.15 -3.59 -5.32
N THR A 166 20.76 -3.36 -6.47
CA THR A 166 20.84 -4.36 -7.55
C THR A 166 21.82 -5.50 -7.26
N ALA A 167 22.77 -5.32 -6.32
CA ALA A 167 23.61 -6.39 -5.81
C ALA A 167 22.86 -7.41 -4.95
N VAL A 168 21.62 -7.08 -4.51
CA VAL A 168 20.78 -7.98 -3.72
C VAL A 168 20.12 -9.01 -4.64
N PRO A 169 20.21 -10.33 -4.35
CA PRO A 169 19.54 -11.35 -5.14
C PRO A 169 18.04 -11.06 -5.30
N ASP A 170 17.50 -11.32 -6.49
CA ASP A 170 16.10 -11.08 -6.85
C ASP A 170 15.68 -9.60 -6.96
N ILE A 171 16.59 -8.64 -6.78
CA ILE A 171 16.33 -7.21 -6.97
C ILE A 171 16.97 -6.75 -8.27
N GLY A 172 16.15 -6.55 -9.29
CA GLY A 172 16.58 -5.99 -10.57
C GLY A 172 16.54 -4.46 -10.59
N GLY A 173 17.12 -3.85 -11.65
CA GLY A 173 17.14 -2.40 -11.83
C GLY A 173 15.76 -1.73 -11.74
N ILE A 174 14.71 -2.35 -12.30
CA ILE A 174 13.33 -1.83 -12.22
C ILE A 174 12.84 -1.75 -10.77
N THR A 175 13.13 -2.76 -9.95
CA THR A 175 12.76 -2.77 -8.53
C THR A 175 13.58 -1.74 -7.74
N ALA A 176 14.88 -1.63 -8.00
CA ALA A 176 15.75 -0.64 -7.37
C ALA A 176 15.29 0.79 -7.66
N GLN A 177 15.00 1.10 -8.92
CA GLN A 177 14.48 2.41 -9.32
C GLN A 177 13.12 2.72 -8.72
N SER A 178 12.23 1.72 -8.60
CA SER A 178 10.93 1.87 -7.92
C SER A 178 11.10 2.22 -6.44
N LEU A 179 12.05 1.57 -5.74
CA LEU A 179 12.38 1.87 -4.34
C LEU A 179 12.91 3.31 -4.18
N ILE A 180 13.93 3.68 -4.97
CA ILE A 180 14.55 5.01 -4.91
C ILE A 180 13.51 6.10 -5.18
N SER A 181 12.74 5.95 -6.25
CA SER A 181 11.69 6.91 -6.62
C SER A 181 10.63 7.03 -5.54
N TRP A 182 10.28 5.93 -4.90
CA TRP A 182 9.28 5.91 -3.83
C TRP A 182 9.78 6.67 -2.60
N PHE A 183 11.00 6.44 -2.14
CA PHE A 183 11.58 7.14 -0.98
C PHE A 183 11.85 8.62 -1.25
N GLN A 184 12.11 9.00 -2.50
CA GLN A 184 12.34 10.39 -2.90
C GLN A 184 11.04 11.17 -3.18
N SER A 185 9.89 10.49 -3.24
CA SER A 185 8.61 11.15 -3.55
C SER A 185 8.15 12.02 -2.38
N PRO A 186 7.94 13.34 -2.60
CA PRO A 186 7.49 14.25 -1.54
C PRO A 186 6.04 13.99 -1.10
N GLN A 187 5.31 13.16 -1.82
CA GLN A 187 3.91 12.81 -1.56
C GLN A 187 3.75 11.55 -0.71
N GLN A 188 4.85 10.86 -0.43
CA GLN A 188 4.82 9.78 0.55
C GLN A 188 5.00 10.40 1.94
N PRO A 189 4.13 10.07 2.92
CA PRO A 189 4.42 10.42 4.29
C PRO A 189 5.80 9.85 4.61
N ALA A 190 6.67 10.67 5.18
CA ALA A 190 7.96 10.19 5.66
C ALA A 190 7.69 8.90 6.45
N PRO A 191 8.39 7.79 6.14
CA PRO A 191 8.16 6.54 6.85
C PRO A 191 8.34 6.82 8.33
N ASP A 192 7.23 6.70 9.07
CA ASP A 192 7.22 7.01 10.48
C ASP A 192 8.22 6.07 11.15
N ARG A 193 9.27 6.62 11.72
CA ARG A 193 10.31 5.86 12.44
C ARG A 193 9.71 5.09 13.60
N ASP A 194 8.56 5.55 14.10
CA ASP A 194 7.82 4.92 15.18
C ASP A 194 7.12 3.61 14.75
N ALA A 195 6.81 3.45 13.45
CA ALA A 195 6.29 2.19 12.91
C ALA A 195 7.37 1.11 12.76
N ALA A 196 8.65 1.50 12.75
CA ALA A 196 9.80 0.60 12.63
C ALA A 196 10.48 0.33 13.98
N GLY A 197 9.78 0.56 15.08
CA GLY A 197 10.30 0.42 16.44
C GLY A 197 10.60 -1.03 16.82
N GLY A 198 11.80 -1.48 16.51
CA GLY A 198 12.29 -2.79 16.92
C GLY A 198 13.66 -3.07 16.34
N GLY A 199 14.60 -2.17 16.55
CA GLY A 199 16.02 -2.49 16.39
C GLY A 199 16.40 -3.60 17.37
N GLY A 200 16.40 -4.86 16.93
CA GLY A 200 17.01 -5.95 17.67
C GLY A 200 18.47 -5.60 17.90
N GLN A 201 18.84 -5.39 19.15
CA GLN A 201 20.25 -5.34 19.53
C GLN A 201 20.92 -6.66 19.12
N PRO A 202 22.09 -6.64 18.49
CA PRO A 202 22.87 -7.85 18.32
C PRO A 202 23.26 -8.34 19.71
N GLY A 203 22.83 -9.55 20.07
CA GLY A 203 23.29 -10.24 21.25
C GLY A 203 24.81 -10.35 21.18
N GLU A 204 25.48 -9.82 22.19
CA GLU A 204 26.89 -10.09 22.44
C GLU A 204 27.12 -11.56 22.80
N PRO A 205 28.32 -12.11 22.52
CA PRO A 205 28.65 -13.53 22.59
C PRO A 205 28.63 -14.11 24.00
#